data_d27a5e73730a2052149a4fe450c1f733
#
_entry.id   d27a5e73730a2052149a4fe450c1f733
#
_cell.length_a   1.000
_cell.length_b   1.000
_cell.length_c   1.000
_cell.angle_alpha   90.00
_cell.angle_beta   90.00
_cell.angle_gamma   90.00
#
_symmetry.space_group_name_H-M   'P 1'
#
loop_
_entity.id
_entity.type
_entity.pdbx_description
1 polymer ?
#
loop_
_entity_poly.entity_id
_entity_poly.type
_entity_poly.pdbx_seq_one_letter_code
_entity_poly.pdbx_strand_id
1 'polypeptide(L)'
;MQAGYSIEFEDYEWRGVYQLKPMPVFDSALRFRKGMYLGGLQCLSFQARKLLNIGEGGMILTDDKDAVEWLKKARYWGRGGSFRVEDIEMMGWQMYMTPEKAGRGLHLLEYIKPDLADQHNEYPDLRQCPVFR
;
A
#
# COMPACT_ATOMS: atom_id res chain seq x y z
N MET A 1 7.53 9.74 12.21
CA MET A 1 7.20 8.97 13.41
C MET A 1 7.79 7.55 13.32
N GLN A 2 7.03 6.48 13.05
CA GLN A 2 7.62 5.12 12.99
C GLN A 2 8.73 4.95 11.96
N ALA A 3 8.70 5.69 10.85
CA ALA A 3 9.74 5.68 9.82
C ALA A 3 10.86 6.70 10.06
N GLY A 4 10.89 7.38 11.22
CA GLY A 4 11.92 8.36 11.56
C GLY A 4 11.76 9.73 10.92
N TYR A 5 10.67 9.99 10.20
CA TYR A 5 10.40 11.28 9.57
C TYR A 5 9.57 12.20 10.45
N SER A 6 9.81 13.51 10.33
CA SER A 6 8.89 14.55 10.80
C SER A 6 7.70 14.64 9.83
N ILE A 7 6.52 14.94 10.37
CA ILE A 7 5.30 15.06 9.56
C ILE A 7 4.99 16.55 9.39
N GLU A 8 4.75 16.95 8.16
CA GLU A 8 4.18 18.25 7.80
C GLU A 8 2.87 18.01 7.05
N PHE A 9 1.84 18.79 7.40
CA PHE A 9 0.54 18.69 6.76
C PHE A 9 0.42 19.76 5.69
N GLU A 10 0.07 19.34 4.47
CA GLU A 10 -0.17 20.22 3.32
C GLU A 10 -1.64 20.11 2.91
N ASP A 11 -2.34 21.23 2.83
CA ASP A 11 -3.70 21.29 2.31
C ASP A 11 -3.67 21.50 0.79
N TYR A 12 -4.13 20.51 0.04
CA TYR A 12 -4.36 20.63 -1.39
C TYR A 12 -5.49 19.69 -1.84
N GLU A 13 -6.12 20.04 -2.93
CA GLU A 13 -7.14 19.17 -3.52
C GLU A 13 -6.50 17.93 -4.16
N TRP A 14 -7.00 16.75 -3.81
CA TRP A 14 -6.58 15.49 -4.39
C TRP A 14 -7.76 14.55 -4.59
N ARG A 15 -7.64 13.62 -5.52
CA ARG A 15 -8.68 12.64 -5.79
C ARG A 15 -8.07 11.26 -6.06
N GLY A 16 -8.41 10.29 -5.25
CA GLY A 16 -8.05 8.89 -5.41
C GLY A 16 -6.58 8.56 -5.16
N VAL A 17 -5.67 9.51 -5.33
CA VAL A 17 -4.23 9.34 -5.12
C VAL A 17 -3.60 10.64 -4.67
N TYR A 18 -2.61 10.54 -3.77
CA TYR A 18 -1.73 11.65 -3.40
C TYR A 18 -0.32 11.15 -3.13
N GLN A 19 0.67 12.05 -3.25
CA GLN A 19 2.07 11.73 -2.99
C GLN A 19 2.45 12.07 -1.54
N LEU A 20 3.20 11.19 -0.91
CA LEU A 20 3.88 11.44 0.36
C LEU A 20 5.24 12.12 0.08
N LYS A 21 5.21 13.44 -0.07
CA LYS A 21 6.38 14.23 -0.43
C LYS A 21 7.46 14.18 0.67
N PRO A 22 8.75 14.30 0.32
CA PRO A 22 9.32 14.40 -1.05
C PRO A 22 9.53 13.04 -1.72
N MET A 23 9.15 11.95 -1.09
CA MET A 23 9.40 10.59 -1.56
C MET A 23 8.52 10.23 -2.77
N PRO A 24 9.00 9.36 -3.68
CA PRO A 24 8.19 8.85 -4.78
C PRO A 24 7.21 7.75 -4.29
N VAL A 25 6.51 8.04 -3.20
CA VAL A 25 5.51 7.16 -2.59
C VAL A 25 4.13 7.77 -2.78
N PHE A 26 3.22 7.01 -3.35
CA PHE A 26 1.86 7.43 -3.65
C PHE A 26 0.86 6.60 -2.85
N ASP A 27 0.00 7.26 -2.09
CA ASP A 27 -1.17 6.62 -1.49
C ASP A 27 -2.30 6.59 -2.53
N SER A 28 -2.70 5.40 -2.93
CA SER A 28 -3.77 5.14 -3.88
C SER A 28 -4.88 4.28 -3.26
N ALA A 29 -5.08 4.36 -1.95
CA ALA A 29 -6.06 3.55 -1.23
C ALA A 29 -7.52 3.78 -1.67
N LEU A 30 -7.81 4.84 -2.42
CA LEU A 30 -9.13 5.18 -2.96
C LEU A 30 -9.25 4.97 -4.47
N ARG A 31 -8.21 4.45 -5.13
CA ARG A 31 -8.17 4.18 -6.57
C ARG A 31 -7.88 2.71 -6.86
N PHE A 32 -8.71 2.11 -7.72
CA PHE A 32 -8.44 0.79 -8.27
C PHE A 32 -9.01 0.69 -9.68
N ARG A 33 -8.17 0.78 -10.69
CA ARG A 33 -8.56 0.70 -12.10
C ARG A 33 -7.39 0.32 -13.00
N LYS A 34 -7.69 -0.11 -14.23
CA LYS A 34 -6.67 -0.42 -15.23
C LYS A 34 -5.82 0.81 -15.54
N GLY A 35 -4.50 0.63 -15.68
CA GLY A 35 -3.56 1.70 -16.06
C GLY A 35 -3.36 2.77 -14.99
N MET A 36 -3.63 2.46 -13.72
CA MET A 36 -3.56 3.43 -12.62
C MET A 36 -2.14 3.73 -12.11
N TYR A 37 -1.14 2.96 -12.54
CA TYR A 37 0.23 3.11 -12.05
C TYR A 37 0.84 4.44 -12.54
N LEU A 38 1.41 5.20 -11.62
CA LEU A 38 1.96 6.55 -11.84
C LEU A 38 3.50 6.60 -11.77
N GLY A 39 4.14 5.47 -11.48
CA GLY A 39 5.56 5.40 -11.17
C GLY A 39 5.82 5.33 -9.66
N GLY A 40 7.10 5.11 -9.28
CA GLY A 40 7.54 5.03 -7.90
C GLY A 40 6.97 3.85 -7.12
N LEU A 41 6.61 4.10 -5.87
CA LEU A 41 5.99 3.11 -4.98
C LEU A 41 4.53 3.48 -4.75
N GLN A 42 3.62 2.87 -5.49
CA GLN A 42 2.20 3.18 -5.39
C GLN A 42 1.47 2.17 -4.51
N CYS A 43 0.96 2.64 -3.37
CA CYS A 43 0.35 1.83 -2.32
C CYS A 43 -1.16 1.71 -2.51
N LEU A 44 -1.67 0.48 -2.57
CA LEU A 44 -3.08 0.14 -2.67
C LEU A 44 -3.58 -0.46 -1.35
N SER A 45 -4.84 -0.26 -1.04
CA SER A 45 -5.51 -0.89 0.09
C SER A 45 -6.63 -1.83 -0.38
N PHE A 46 -6.69 -3.01 0.24
CA PHE A 46 -7.74 -4.02 0.04
C PHE A 46 -8.61 -4.22 1.27
N GLN A 47 -8.61 -3.23 2.16
CA GLN A 47 -9.42 -3.22 3.37
C GLN A 47 -10.91 -3.30 3.02
N ALA A 48 -11.75 -3.75 3.96
CA ALA A 48 -13.17 -4.07 3.79
C ALA A 48 -14.04 -2.98 3.10
N ARG A 49 -13.63 -1.71 3.14
CA ARG A 49 -14.36 -0.59 2.51
C ARG A 49 -13.77 -0.12 1.18
N LYS A 50 -12.78 -0.85 0.63
CA LYS A 50 -12.10 -0.46 -0.60
C LYS A 50 -12.71 -1.10 -1.85
N LEU A 51 -12.36 -0.56 -3.02
CA LEU A 51 -12.88 -1.00 -4.32
C LEU A 51 -12.62 -2.51 -4.58
N LEU A 52 -11.40 -2.98 -4.30
CA LEU A 52 -11.09 -4.41 -4.25
C LEU A 52 -11.07 -4.84 -2.77
N ASN A 53 -12.19 -5.35 -2.30
CA ASN A 53 -12.38 -5.71 -0.89
C ASN A 53 -12.05 -7.19 -0.65
N ILE A 54 -10.93 -7.46 0.01
CA ILE A 54 -10.59 -8.79 0.52
C ILE A 54 -10.58 -8.86 2.06
N GLY A 55 -11.10 -7.81 2.70
CA GLY A 55 -11.18 -7.68 4.15
C GLY A 55 -10.03 -6.87 4.74
N GLU A 56 -8.80 -7.22 4.45
CA GLU A 56 -7.58 -6.51 4.84
C GLU A 56 -6.47 -6.75 3.83
N GLY A 57 -5.35 -6.02 3.98
CA GLY A 57 -4.19 -6.14 3.11
C GLY A 57 -4.09 -4.99 2.11
N GLY A 58 -3.14 -5.11 1.22
CA GLY A 58 -2.83 -4.13 0.20
C GLY A 58 -1.79 -4.65 -0.77
N MET A 59 -1.35 -3.77 -1.66
CA MET A 59 -0.33 -4.06 -2.66
C MET A 59 0.51 -2.80 -2.89
N ILE A 60 1.77 -2.98 -3.21
CA ILE A 60 2.63 -1.91 -3.73
C ILE A 60 2.90 -2.21 -5.20
N LEU A 61 2.55 -1.27 -6.07
CA LEU A 61 2.91 -1.29 -7.48
C LEU A 61 4.22 -0.55 -7.66
N THR A 62 5.16 -1.15 -8.38
CA THR A 62 6.44 -0.53 -8.73
C THR A 62 7.09 -1.26 -9.90
N ASP A 63 7.87 -0.55 -10.71
CA ASP A 63 8.75 -1.07 -11.76
C ASP A 63 10.23 -1.11 -11.32
N ASP A 64 10.54 -0.62 -10.11
CA ASP A 64 11.85 -0.71 -9.49
C ASP A 64 12.11 -2.13 -8.98
N LYS A 65 13.00 -2.84 -9.66
CA LYS A 65 13.33 -4.24 -9.33
C LYS A 65 14.04 -4.38 -7.99
N ASP A 66 14.88 -3.43 -7.61
CA ASP A 66 15.60 -3.46 -6.33
C ASP A 66 14.63 -3.22 -5.19
N ALA A 67 13.67 -2.30 -5.35
CA ALA A 67 12.59 -2.11 -4.41
C ALA A 67 11.72 -3.38 -4.27
N VAL A 68 11.42 -4.09 -5.37
CA VAL A 68 10.66 -5.35 -5.33
C VAL A 68 11.39 -6.40 -4.48
N GLU A 69 12.68 -6.60 -4.71
CA GLU A 69 13.45 -7.60 -3.94
C GLU A 69 13.56 -7.21 -2.45
N TRP A 70 13.78 -5.94 -2.16
CA TRP A 70 13.79 -5.45 -0.79
C TRP A 70 12.42 -5.64 -0.10
N LEU A 71 11.33 -5.26 -0.75
CA LEU A 71 9.96 -5.38 -0.23
C LEU A 71 9.53 -6.83 -0.01
N LYS A 72 9.96 -7.76 -0.88
CA LYS A 72 9.72 -9.20 -0.69
C LYS A 72 10.33 -9.69 0.62
N LYS A 73 11.56 -9.30 0.92
CA LYS A 73 12.25 -9.64 2.18
C LYS A 73 11.59 -8.93 3.36
N ALA A 74 11.36 -7.62 3.24
CA ALA A 74 10.78 -6.80 4.30
C ALA A 74 9.43 -7.33 4.79
N ARG A 75 8.53 -7.74 3.90
CA ARG A 75 7.21 -8.28 4.25
C ARG A 75 7.24 -9.68 4.87
N TYR A 76 8.38 -10.37 4.82
CA TYR A 76 8.54 -11.77 5.22
C TYR A 76 9.69 -11.94 6.23
N TRP A 77 9.64 -11.22 7.35
CA TRP A 77 10.61 -11.23 8.43
C TRP A 77 12.07 -10.98 8.01
N GLY A 78 12.31 -10.28 6.93
CA GLY A 78 13.64 -10.01 6.41
C GLY A 78 14.29 -11.17 5.68
N ARG A 79 13.53 -12.17 5.24
CA ARG A 79 14.03 -13.41 4.65
C ARG A 79 13.97 -13.43 3.14
N GLY A 80 15.01 -14.01 2.53
CA GLY A 80 15.11 -14.17 1.08
C GLY A 80 14.33 -15.34 0.47
N GLY A 81 13.47 -16.05 1.22
CA GLY A 81 12.61 -17.12 0.68
C GLY A 81 12.78 -18.49 1.33
N SER A 82 13.62 -18.63 2.37
CA SER A 82 13.77 -19.84 3.18
C SER A 82 13.35 -19.59 4.62
N PHE A 83 13.15 -20.66 5.41
CA PHE A 83 12.81 -20.59 6.82
C PHE A 83 14.00 -20.67 7.77
N ARG A 84 15.23 -20.70 7.24
CA ARG A 84 16.43 -20.81 8.03
C ARG A 84 16.79 -19.48 8.69
N VAL A 85 17.40 -19.52 9.88
CA VAL A 85 17.79 -18.32 10.62
C VAL A 85 18.89 -17.55 9.87
N GLU A 86 19.81 -18.25 9.23
CA GLU A 86 20.89 -17.71 8.43
C GLU A 86 20.44 -16.95 7.18
N ASP A 87 19.18 -17.13 6.75
CA ASP A 87 18.59 -16.44 5.62
C ASP A 87 17.86 -15.13 6.00
N ILE A 88 17.94 -14.73 7.27
CA ILE A 88 17.48 -13.42 7.71
C ILE A 88 18.55 -12.39 7.36
N GLU A 89 18.29 -11.61 6.30
CA GLU A 89 19.24 -10.67 5.73
C GLU A 89 19.02 -9.24 6.21
N MET A 90 17.86 -8.94 6.78
CA MET A 90 17.48 -7.59 7.18
C MET A 90 16.35 -7.60 8.23
N MET A 91 16.11 -6.45 8.85
CA MET A 91 14.90 -6.25 9.65
C MET A 91 13.66 -6.34 8.75
N GLY A 92 12.68 -7.14 9.15
CA GLY A 92 11.45 -7.32 8.38
C GLY A 92 10.22 -7.45 9.28
N TRP A 93 9.06 -7.53 8.62
CA TRP A 93 7.75 -7.61 9.28
C TRP A 93 6.96 -8.81 8.76
N GLN A 94 5.93 -9.19 9.49
CA GLN A 94 4.93 -10.16 9.03
C GLN A 94 3.83 -9.41 8.28
N MET A 95 4.03 -9.18 6.98
CA MET A 95 3.11 -8.40 6.13
C MET A 95 2.78 -9.12 4.82
N TYR A 96 2.90 -10.43 4.78
CA TYR A 96 2.50 -11.20 3.59
C TYR A 96 1.00 -11.50 3.59
N MET A 97 0.43 -11.53 2.40
CA MET A 97 -0.97 -11.91 2.20
C MET A 97 -1.11 -13.42 2.30
N THR A 98 -2.14 -13.90 3.01
CA THR A 98 -2.42 -15.34 3.07
C THR A 98 -2.99 -15.85 1.75
N PRO A 99 -2.82 -17.16 1.43
CA PRO A 99 -3.35 -17.74 0.20
C PRO A 99 -4.86 -17.55 0.02
N GLU A 100 -5.64 -17.61 1.10
CA GLU A 100 -7.10 -17.42 1.09
C GLU A 100 -7.47 -16.00 0.66
N LYS A 101 -6.77 -14.98 1.19
CA LYS A 101 -6.99 -13.59 0.80
C LYS A 101 -6.54 -13.34 -0.63
N ALA A 102 -5.40 -13.90 -1.02
CA ALA A 102 -4.92 -13.80 -2.39
C ALA A 102 -5.90 -14.46 -3.38
N GLY A 103 -6.39 -15.66 -3.08
CA GLY A 103 -7.40 -16.37 -3.88
C GLY A 103 -8.69 -15.57 -4.00
N ARG A 104 -9.18 -15.00 -2.88
CA ARG A 104 -10.33 -14.10 -2.90
C ARG A 104 -10.09 -12.88 -3.79
N GLY A 105 -8.92 -12.26 -3.68
CA GLY A 105 -8.55 -11.10 -4.50
C GLY A 105 -8.53 -11.42 -5.98
N LEU A 106 -7.91 -12.53 -6.38
CA LEU A 106 -7.86 -12.99 -7.77
C LEU A 106 -9.26 -13.25 -8.33
N HIS A 107 -10.12 -13.93 -7.56
CA HIS A 107 -11.51 -14.15 -7.95
C HIS A 107 -12.28 -12.83 -8.15
N LEU A 108 -12.17 -11.89 -7.23
CA LEU A 108 -12.86 -10.60 -7.34
C LEU A 108 -12.36 -9.77 -8.52
N LEU A 109 -11.09 -9.88 -8.90
CA LEU A 109 -10.51 -9.18 -10.05
C LEU A 109 -11.21 -9.52 -11.37
N GLU A 110 -11.76 -10.72 -11.50
CA GLU A 110 -12.51 -11.15 -12.69
C GLU A 110 -13.79 -10.35 -12.92
N TYR A 111 -14.34 -9.77 -11.86
CA TYR A 111 -15.61 -9.04 -11.88
C TYR A 111 -15.46 -7.52 -11.75
N ILE A 112 -14.27 -7.03 -11.46
CA ILE A 112 -14.01 -5.59 -11.34
C ILE A 112 -14.00 -4.94 -12.72
N LYS A 113 -14.79 -3.86 -12.85
CA LYS A 113 -14.76 -3.03 -14.06
C LYS A 113 -13.40 -2.32 -14.18
N PRO A 114 -12.82 -2.23 -15.41
CA PRO A 114 -11.51 -1.66 -15.61
C PRO A 114 -11.42 -0.13 -15.40
N ASP A 115 -12.56 0.54 -15.38
CA ASP A 115 -12.73 2.00 -15.38
C ASP A 115 -13.44 2.54 -14.12
N LEU A 116 -13.27 1.87 -12.99
CA LEU A 116 -13.88 2.31 -11.73
C LEU A 116 -13.49 3.75 -11.38
N ALA A 117 -14.49 4.54 -11.00
CA ALA A 117 -14.26 5.86 -10.43
C ALA A 117 -13.53 5.77 -9.09
N ASP A 118 -12.73 6.80 -8.79
CA ASP A 118 -12.09 6.92 -7.48
C ASP A 118 -13.17 7.02 -6.38
N GLN A 119 -12.93 6.36 -5.26
CA GLN A 119 -13.79 6.52 -4.09
C GLN A 119 -13.67 7.94 -3.54
N HIS A 120 -14.79 8.47 -3.09
CA HIS A 120 -14.81 9.67 -2.25
C HIS A 120 -14.71 9.25 -0.78
N ASN A 121 -13.93 9.99 -0.01
CA ASN A 121 -13.87 9.84 1.43
C ASN A 121 -13.65 11.21 2.08
N GLU A 122 -14.44 11.49 3.11
CA GLU A 122 -14.23 12.66 3.95
C GLU A 122 -13.21 12.29 5.03
N TYR A 123 -12.02 12.86 4.94
CA TYR A 123 -11.00 12.71 5.98
C TYR A 123 -11.11 13.84 7.01
N PRO A 124 -10.98 13.51 8.30
CA PRO A 124 -10.88 14.54 9.32
C PRO A 124 -9.57 15.33 9.14
N ASP A 125 -9.56 16.58 9.61
CA ASP A 125 -8.33 17.35 9.71
C ASP A 125 -7.39 16.70 10.74
N LEU A 126 -6.34 16.06 10.27
CA LEU A 126 -5.39 15.31 11.10
C LEU A 126 -4.60 16.22 12.04
N ARG A 127 -4.48 17.53 11.76
CA ARG A 127 -3.85 18.50 12.66
C ARG A 127 -4.59 18.63 13.99
N GLN A 128 -5.87 18.24 14.01
CA GLN A 128 -6.70 18.24 15.22
C GLN A 128 -6.52 16.98 16.08
N CYS A 129 -5.88 15.94 15.53
CA CYS A 129 -5.66 14.70 16.27
C CYS A 129 -4.61 14.90 17.37
N PRO A 130 -4.88 14.48 18.63
CA PRO A 130 -3.95 14.68 19.75
C PRO A 130 -2.57 14.09 19.54
N VAL A 131 -2.46 13.00 18.75
CA VAL A 131 -1.19 12.32 18.46
C VAL A 131 -0.22 13.15 17.60
N PHE A 132 -0.71 14.20 16.94
CA PHE A 132 0.10 15.11 16.11
C PHE A 132 0.28 16.50 16.71
N ARG A 133 -0.15 16.70 17.95
CA ARG A 133 0.00 17.96 18.70
C ARG A 133 1.23 17.97 19.61
#